data_89eccaed7b008b874801fcb82e20b2f2
#
_entry.id   89eccaed7b008b874801fcb82e20b2f2
#
_cell.length_a   1.000
_cell.length_b   1.000
_cell.length_c   1.000
_cell.angle_alpha   90.00
_cell.angle_beta   90.00
_cell.angle_gamma   90.00
#
_symmetry.space_group_name_H-M   'P 1'
#
loop_
_entity.id
_entity.type
_entity.pdbx_description
1 polymer ?
#
loop_
_entity_poly.entity_id
_entity_poly.type
_entity_poly.pdbx_seq_one_letter_code
_entity_poly.pdbx_strand_id
1 'polypeptide(L)'
;VDDGADARECAKWCGDGASDARALERAMARLARLRVTTARGEGEDARVVANEAFANNLRRALERGFVNLDDGDGADAREDAGVAAKVPDRETLNAYAKAKWEDLLLTLTGASNAFSRPGAKVKGRLDAQALFRAAGLTTATTAAVKKGGQKRLKNAGVTAEGFAFLLQTAQEQIWVLLTQYIRDSQKTSATSAISFLLRLTFQEPGRAYAMTGVLSDTEQDVVLDLTHLGLLYTFEVKKKFYYVPTLLAC
;
A
#
# COMPACT_ATOMS: atom_id res chain seq x y z
N VAL A 1 1.56 -21.63 -14.36
CA VAL A 1 2.85 -22.33 -14.63
C VAL A 1 3.84 -21.23 -14.91
N ASP A 2 4.76 -20.97 -13.96
CA ASP A 2 5.82 -19.99 -14.13
C ASP A 2 6.84 -20.52 -15.12
N ASP A 3 6.82 -19.99 -16.34
CA ASP A 3 7.76 -20.38 -17.40
C ASP A 3 9.19 -19.86 -17.17
N GLY A 4 9.44 -19.16 -16.08
CA GLY A 4 10.72 -18.53 -15.76
C GLY A 4 11.05 -17.35 -16.67
N ALA A 5 11.95 -16.48 -16.24
CA ALA A 5 12.43 -15.34 -17.02
C ALA A 5 13.68 -15.72 -17.83
N ASP A 6 13.73 -15.34 -19.10
CA ASP A 6 14.95 -15.36 -19.89
C ASP A 6 15.94 -14.30 -19.35
N ALA A 7 17.23 -14.58 -19.41
CA ALA A 7 18.28 -13.61 -19.05
C ALA A 7 18.16 -12.30 -19.82
N ARG A 8 17.67 -12.35 -21.08
CA ARG A 8 17.37 -11.17 -21.91
C ARG A 8 16.19 -10.37 -21.39
N GLU A 9 15.18 -11.02 -20.82
CA GLU A 9 14.05 -10.33 -20.16
C GLU A 9 14.50 -9.63 -18.89
N CYS A 10 15.35 -10.29 -18.09
CA CYS A 10 15.95 -9.68 -16.91
C CYS A 10 16.81 -8.45 -17.28
N ALA A 11 17.50 -8.47 -18.43
CA ALA A 11 18.29 -7.35 -18.91
C ALA A 11 17.46 -6.12 -19.25
N LYS A 12 16.19 -6.26 -19.65
CA LYS A 12 15.27 -5.14 -19.91
C LYS A 12 14.96 -4.28 -18.68
N TRP A 13 15.13 -4.85 -17.50
CA TRP A 13 14.94 -4.14 -16.21
C TRP A 13 16.19 -3.40 -15.74
N CYS A 14 17.30 -3.61 -16.42
CA CYS A 14 18.58 -2.94 -16.17
C CYS A 14 18.82 -1.93 -17.29
N GLY A 15 19.58 -0.86 -17.03
CA GLY A 15 19.95 0.08 -18.08
C GLY A 15 20.83 -0.56 -19.16
N ASP A 16 20.90 0.06 -20.34
CA ASP A 16 21.63 -0.45 -21.52
C ASP A 16 23.17 -0.35 -21.41
N GLY A 17 23.69 0.00 -20.24
CA GLY A 17 25.12 0.17 -20.01
C GLY A 17 25.89 -1.14 -19.79
N ALA A 18 27.13 -1.23 -20.30
CA ALA A 18 28.00 -2.39 -20.03
C ALA A 18 28.27 -2.62 -18.53
N SER A 19 28.17 -1.59 -17.70
CA SER A 19 28.23 -1.67 -16.23
C SER A 19 27.03 -2.41 -15.66
N ASP A 20 25.85 -2.19 -16.24
CA ASP A 20 24.56 -2.70 -15.78
C ASP A 20 24.43 -4.20 -16.14
N ALA A 21 24.92 -4.61 -17.31
CA ALA A 21 25.01 -6.01 -17.67
C ALA A 21 25.89 -6.81 -16.71
N ARG A 22 27.07 -6.28 -16.32
CA ARG A 22 27.94 -6.90 -15.33
C ARG A 22 27.35 -6.90 -13.91
N ALA A 23 26.55 -5.91 -13.58
CA ALA A 23 25.83 -5.84 -12.30
C ALA A 23 24.74 -6.90 -12.25
N LEU A 24 23.98 -7.06 -13.34
CA LEU A 24 22.96 -8.11 -13.50
C LEU A 24 23.59 -9.51 -13.37
N GLU A 25 24.67 -9.78 -14.09
CA GLU A 25 25.37 -11.08 -14.04
C GLU A 25 25.82 -11.42 -12.60
N ARG A 26 26.41 -10.45 -11.90
CA ARG A 26 26.80 -10.62 -10.49
C ARG A 26 25.60 -10.84 -9.58
N ALA A 27 24.50 -10.13 -9.79
CA ALA A 27 23.27 -10.29 -9.03
C ALA A 27 22.67 -11.69 -9.24
N MET A 28 22.59 -12.15 -10.49
CA MET A 28 22.09 -13.47 -10.85
C MET A 28 22.95 -14.58 -10.24
N ALA A 29 24.29 -14.48 -10.34
CA ALA A 29 25.22 -15.43 -9.72
C ALA A 29 25.06 -15.47 -8.19
N ARG A 30 24.81 -14.31 -7.56
CA ARG A 30 24.57 -14.22 -6.11
C ARG A 30 23.25 -14.89 -5.73
N LEU A 31 22.16 -14.66 -6.49
CA LEU A 31 20.85 -15.28 -6.25
C LEU A 31 20.94 -16.81 -6.42
N ALA A 32 21.63 -17.30 -7.44
CA ALA A 32 21.86 -18.71 -7.64
C ALA A 32 22.67 -19.34 -6.49
N ARG A 33 23.74 -18.66 -6.02
CA ARG A 33 24.54 -19.12 -4.87
C ARG A 33 23.74 -19.16 -3.57
N LEU A 34 22.80 -18.22 -3.39
CA LEU A 34 21.88 -18.20 -2.25
C LEU A 34 20.70 -19.19 -2.41
N ARG A 35 20.65 -19.93 -3.51
CA ARG A 35 19.56 -20.86 -3.85
C ARG A 35 18.18 -20.19 -3.92
N VAL A 36 18.15 -18.90 -4.22
CA VAL A 36 16.92 -18.14 -4.46
C VAL A 36 16.39 -18.47 -5.86
N THR A 37 17.30 -18.63 -6.82
CA THR A 37 16.99 -18.99 -8.21
C THR A 37 17.72 -20.25 -8.62
N THR A 38 17.14 -20.98 -9.59
CA THR A 38 17.74 -22.13 -10.27
C THR A 38 17.66 -21.92 -11.78
N ALA A 39 18.65 -22.42 -12.52
CA ALA A 39 18.57 -22.47 -13.97
C ALA A 39 17.76 -23.72 -14.39
N ARG A 40 16.86 -23.55 -15.35
CA ARG A 40 16.07 -24.63 -15.96
C ARG A 40 16.33 -24.61 -17.46
N GLY A 41 16.78 -25.74 -18.00
CA GLY A 41 17.22 -25.85 -19.40
C GLY A 41 18.72 -25.73 -19.54
N GLU A 42 19.23 -26.03 -20.74
CA GLU A 42 20.66 -26.00 -21.10
C GLU A 42 20.89 -25.05 -22.29
N GLY A 43 22.05 -24.40 -22.32
CA GLY A 43 22.48 -23.54 -23.42
C GLY A 43 21.74 -22.20 -23.47
N GLU A 44 21.42 -21.73 -24.68
CA GLU A 44 20.78 -20.44 -24.93
C GLU A 44 19.32 -20.39 -24.46
N ASP A 45 18.67 -21.52 -24.24
CA ASP A 45 17.30 -21.65 -23.76
C ASP A 45 17.22 -21.77 -22.22
N ALA A 46 18.34 -21.59 -21.52
CA ALA A 46 18.36 -21.63 -20.07
C ALA A 46 17.53 -20.48 -19.48
N ARG A 47 16.48 -20.84 -18.76
CA ARG A 47 15.62 -19.91 -18.04
C ARG A 47 15.95 -19.89 -16.56
N VAL A 48 15.89 -18.72 -15.98
CA VAL A 48 16.05 -18.53 -14.54
C VAL A 48 14.68 -18.60 -13.90
N VAL A 49 14.50 -19.57 -13.01
CA VAL A 49 13.26 -19.77 -12.26
C VAL A 49 13.52 -19.59 -10.77
N ALA A 50 12.52 -19.15 -10.04
CA ALA A 50 12.60 -19.15 -8.58
C ALA A 50 12.74 -20.58 -8.07
N ASN A 51 13.64 -20.79 -7.11
CA ASN A 51 13.75 -22.09 -6.44
C ASN A 51 12.42 -22.38 -5.73
N GLU A 52 11.82 -23.54 -6.00
CA GLU A 52 10.50 -23.90 -5.49
C GLU A 52 10.46 -23.91 -3.94
N ALA A 53 11.50 -24.44 -3.30
CA ALA A 53 11.58 -24.43 -1.85
C ALA A 53 11.68 -23.00 -1.29
N PHE A 54 12.43 -22.11 -1.97
CA PHE A 54 12.53 -20.71 -1.60
C PHE A 54 11.18 -20.01 -1.81
N ALA A 55 10.54 -20.17 -2.95
CA ALA A 55 9.24 -19.59 -3.27
C ALA A 55 8.16 -20.03 -2.27
N ASN A 56 8.10 -21.32 -1.95
CA ASN A 56 7.17 -21.85 -0.95
C ASN A 56 7.45 -21.34 0.46
N ASN A 57 8.73 -21.25 0.85
CA ASN A 57 9.11 -20.72 2.16
C ASN A 57 8.84 -19.21 2.25
N LEU A 58 9.10 -18.46 1.16
CA LEU A 58 8.79 -17.04 1.08
C LEU A 58 7.28 -16.81 1.20
N ARG A 59 6.48 -17.58 0.44
CA ARG A 59 5.02 -17.54 0.53
C ARG A 59 4.57 -17.83 1.96
N ARG A 60 5.02 -18.91 2.58
CA ARG A 60 4.72 -19.23 3.97
C ARG A 60 5.17 -18.16 4.96
N ALA A 61 6.34 -17.54 4.74
CA ALA A 61 6.82 -16.44 5.60
C ALA A 61 5.97 -15.18 5.45
N LEU A 62 5.51 -14.91 4.23
CA LEU A 62 4.57 -13.82 3.94
C LEU A 62 3.17 -14.16 4.49
N GLU A 63 2.72 -15.40 4.34
CA GLU A 63 1.46 -15.90 4.88
C GLU A 63 1.47 -15.99 6.42
N ARG A 64 2.59 -16.31 7.07
CA ARG A 64 2.71 -16.36 8.53
C ARG A 64 2.55 -15.00 9.23
N GLY A 65 2.59 -13.91 8.52
CA GLY A 65 2.09 -12.63 8.99
C GLY A 65 0.56 -12.61 9.07
N PHE A 66 -0.11 -13.63 8.53
CA PHE A 66 -1.54 -13.85 8.65
C PHE A 66 -1.80 -14.61 9.95
N VAL A 67 -2.59 -14.05 10.81
CA VAL A 67 -3.28 -14.85 11.81
C VAL A 67 -4.24 -15.73 10.99
N ASN A 68 -3.90 -17.00 10.83
CA ASN A 68 -4.87 -17.97 10.34
C ASN A 68 -5.97 -18.00 11.37
N LEU A 69 -7.13 -17.47 11.01
CA LEU A 69 -8.33 -17.63 11.81
C LEU A 69 -8.78 -19.09 11.86
N ASP A 70 -8.18 -19.98 11.02
CA ASP A 70 -8.50 -21.40 10.94
C ASP A 70 -7.62 -22.32 11.82
N ASP A 71 -6.48 -21.85 12.36
CA ASP A 71 -5.54 -22.70 13.12
C ASP A 71 -5.67 -22.52 14.66
N GLY A 72 -6.78 -21.99 15.14
CA GLY A 72 -6.99 -21.69 16.56
C GLY A 72 -7.32 -22.91 17.41
N ASP A 73 -6.44 -23.28 18.32
CA ASP A 73 -6.81 -24.02 19.54
C ASP A 73 -8.01 -23.34 20.22
N GLY A 74 -8.99 -24.09 20.68
CA GLY A 74 -10.35 -23.69 21.05
C GLY A 74 -10.57 -22.46 21.97
N ALA A 75 -9.53 -21.75 22.41
CA ALA A 75 -9.62 -20.45 23.09
C ALA A 75 -9.74 -19.28 22.11
N ASP A 76 -9.12 -19.38 20.93
CA ASP A 76 -9.13 -18.34 19.88
C ASP A 76 -10.44 -18.36 19.07
N ALA A 77 -11.14 -19.49 18.98
CA ALA A 77 -12.39 -19.63 18.23
C ALA A 77 -13.51 -18.65 18.66
N ARG A 78 -13.55 -18.25 19.95
CA ARG A 78 -14.49 -17.23 20.45
C ARG A 78 -14.06 -15.80 20.12
N GLU A 79 -12.76 -15.57 19.99
CA GLU A 79 -12.21 -14.28 19.56
C GLU A 79 -12.44 -14.10 18.07
N ASP A 80 -12.22 -15.16 17.29
CA ASP A 80 -12.40 -15.24 15.85
C ASP A 80 -13.86 -14.99 15.45
N ALA A 81 -14.83 -15.56 16.18
CA ALA A 81 -16.25 -15.28 15.98
C ALA A 81 -16.60 -13.80 16.22
N GLY A 82 -15.97 -13.17 17.22
CA GLY A 82 -16.14 -11.74 17.52
C GLY A 82 -15.51 -10.84 16.48
N VAL A 83 -14.42 -11.26 15.84
CA VAL A 83 -13.75 -10.56 14.73
C VAL A 83 -14.60 -10.71 13.47
N ALA A 84 -14.98 -11.94 13.13
CA ALA A 84 -15.79 -12.23 11.93
C ALA A 84 -17.13 -11.46 11.93
N ALA A 85 -17.78 -11.33 13.09
CA ALA A 85 -19.04 -10.58 13.22
C ALA A 85 -18.89 -9.06 13.00
N LYS A 86 -17.66 -8.51 13.09
CA LYS A 86 -17.38 -7.08 12.89
C LYS A 86 -16.81 -6.76 11.52
N VAL A 87 -16.44 -7.75 10.74
CA VAL A 87 -16.02 -7.56 9.35
C VAL A 87 -17.26 -7.11 8.54
N PRO A 88 -17.20 -5.94 7.88
CA PRO A 88 -18.30 -5.52 7.02
C PRO A 88 -18.46 -6.50 5.85
N ASP A 89 -19.69 -6.66 5.39
CA ASP A 89 -19.95 -7.36 4.16
C ASP A 89 -19.28 -6.66 2.96
N ARG A 90 -19.13 -7.37 1.87
CA ARG A 90 -18.40 -6.89 0.69
C ARG A 90 -18.99 -5.60 0.12
N GLU A 91 -20.31 -5.47 0.15
CA GLU A 91 -21.01 -4.30 -0.38
C GLU A 91 -20.74 -3.07 0.48
N THR A 92 -20.87 -3.19 1.79
CA THR A 92 -20.56 -2.13 2.76
C THR A 92 -19.08 -1.72 2.68
N LEU A 93 -18.17 -2.69 2.53
CA LEU A 93 -16.74 -2.41 2.39
C LEU A 93 -16.42 -1.63 1.11
N ASN A 94 -17.09 -1.98 0.00
CA ASN A 94 -16.94 -1.25 -1.25
C ASN A 94 -17.53 0.16 -1.17
N ALA A 95 -18.70 0.31 -0.57
CA ALA A 95 -19.32 1.62 -0.35
C ALA A 95 -18.42 2.51 0.52
N TYR A 96 -17.83 1.95 1.57
CA TYR A 96 -16.85 2.64 2.41
C TYR A 96 -15.63 3.10 1.61
N ALA A 97 -15.00 2.19 0.86
CA ALA A 97 -13.82 2.48 0.06
C ALA A 97 -14.09 3.59 -0.97
N LYS A 98 -15.21 3.48 -1.69
CA LYS A 98 -15.66 4.47 -2.67
C LYS A 98 -15.90 5.83 -2.03
N ALA A 99 -16.64 5.88 -0.93
CA ALA A 99 -16.93 7.12 -0.21
C ALA A 99 -15.65 7.81 0.29
N LYS A 100 -14.67 7.04 0.80
CA LYS A 100 -13.37 7.54 1.22
C LYS A 100 -12.58 8.12 0.05
N TRP A 101 -12.57 7.40 -1.07
CA TRP A 101 -11.86 7.83 -2.27
C TRP A 101 -12.48 9.10 -2.88
N GLU A 102 -13.80 9.15 -2.98
CA GLU A 102 -14.53 10.35 -3.43
C GLU A 102 -14.24 11.56 -2.53
N ASP A 103 -14.23 11.37 -1.21
CA ASP A 103 -13.92 12.43 -0.25
C ASP A 103 -12.47 12.93 -0.38
N LEU A 104 -11.53 12.02 -0.65
CA LEU A 104 -10.15 12.35 -0.98
C LEU A 104 -10.06 13.21 -2.25
N LEU A 105 -10.76 12.83 -3.33
CA LEU A 105 -10.79 13.60 -4.58
C LEU A 105 -11.48 14.96 -4.40
N LEU A 106 -12.55 15.05 -3.60
CA LEU A 106 -13.17 16.32 -3.23
C LEU A 106 -12.23 17.23 -2.45
N THR A 107 -11.36 16.64 -1.62
CA THR A 107 -10.32 17.40 -0.90
C THR A 107 -9.29 17.98 -1.87
N LEU A 108 -8.94 17.27 -2.93
CA LEU A 108 -8.05 17.75 -4.00
C LEU A 108 -8.62 19.01 -4.68
N THR A 109 -9.92 19.00 -4.97
CA THR A 109 -10.60 20.16 -5.60
C THR A 109 -10.88 21.32 -4.64
N GLY A 110 -10.62 21.14 -3.34
CA GLY A 110 -10.97 22.11 -2.30
C GLY A 110 -12.45 22.17 -1.97
N ALA A 111 -13.26 21.25 -2.48
CA ALA A 111 -14.70 21.19 -2.25
C ALA A 111 -15.07 20.52 -0.91
N SER A 112 -14.17 19.70 -0.34
CA SER A 112 -14.38 19.04 0.94
C SER A 112 -13.31 19.43 1.97
N ASN A 113 -13.76 19.64 3.22
CA ASN A 113 -12.90 19.77 4.39
C ASN A 113 -13.02 18.51 5.29
N ALA A 114 -13.47 17.38 4.76
CA ALA A 114 -13.81 16.19 5.54
C ALA A 114 -12.57 15.59 6.23
N PHE A 115 -11.40 15.66 5.60
CA PHE A 115 -10.12 15.29 6.24
C PHE A 115 -9.69 16.25 7.34
N SER A 116 -10.33 17.41 7.45
CA SER A 116 -10.08 18.45 8.48
C SER A 116 -11.12 18.42 9.60
N ARG A 117 -12.08 17.47 9.62
CA ARG A 117 -13.07 17.41 10.70
C ARG A 117 -12.40 17.01 12.02
N PRO A 118 -12.37 17.92 13.02
CA PRO A 118 -11.93 17.56 14.36
C PRO A 118 -13.00 16.64 14.97
N GLY A 119 -12.72 15.35 15.05
CA GLY A 119 -13.66 14.40 15.65
C GLY A 119 -13.47 12.94 15.23
N ALA A 120 -12.94 12.67 14.06
CA ALA A 120 -12.48 11.33 13.74
C ALA A 120 -11.16 11.08 14.49
N LYS A 121 -11.24 10.39 15.62
CA LYS A 121 -10.08 9.99 16.44
C LYS A 121 -9.24 8.89 15.77
N VAL A 122 -9.11 8.93 14.46
CA VAL A 122 -8.14 8.09 13.75
C VAL A 122 -6.83 8.87 13.77
N LYS A 123 -5.85 8.37 14.50
CA LYS A 123 -4.49 8.92 14.59
C LYS A 123 -3.69 8.71 13.28
N GLY A 124 -4.31 8.88 12.13
CA GLY A 124 -3.58 8.89 10.87
C GLY A 124 -2.71 10.13 10.77
N ARG A 125 -1.46 9.95 10.39
CA ARG A 125 -0.49 11.04 10.18
C ARG A 125 -0.55 11.59 8.76
N LEU A 126 -1.33 10.95 7.87
CA LEU A 126 -1.42 11.32 6.47
C LEU A 126 -2.10 12.68 6.30
N ASP A 127 -1.34 13.66 5.85
CA ASP A 127 -1.88 14.93 5.37
C ASP A 127 -2.13 14.82 3.85
N ALA A 128 -3.37 14.56 3.47
CA ALA A 128 -3.76 14.43 2.07
C ALA A 128 -3.40 15.67 1.24
N GLN A 129 -3.52 16.88 1.81
CA GLN A 129 -3.15 18.10 1.10
C GLN A 129 -1.64 18.22 0.90
N ALA A 130 -0.83 17.79 1.89
CA ALA A 130 0.62 17.71 1.73
C ALA A 130 1.00 16.68 0.66
N LEU A 131 0.34 15.52 0.64
CA LEU A 131 0.55 14.48 -0.36
C LEU A 131 0.22 14.98 -1.78
N PHE A 132 -0.91 15.66 -1.97
CA PHE A 132 -1.29 16.25 -3.27
C PHE A 132 -0.30 17.31 -3.74
N ARG A 133 0.20 18.14 -2.83
CA ARG A 133 1.24 19.14 -3.17
C ARG A 133 2.55 18.49 -3.55
N ALA A 134 2.97 17.47 -2.82
CA ALA A 134 4.19 16.72 -3.09
C ALA A 134 4.09 15.95 -4.42
N ALA A 135 2.89 15.48 -4.78
CA ALA A 135 2.60 14.89 -6.08
C ALA A 135 2.45 15.93 -7.22
N GLY A 136 2.54 17.24 -6.93
CA GLY A 136 2.37 18.29 -7.94
C GLY A 136 0.92 18.51 -8.40
N LEU A 137 -0.07 17.88 -7.74
CA LEU A 137 -1.47 17.94 -8.14
C LEU A 137 -2.18 19.23 -7.73
N THR A 138 -1.64 19.92 -6.71
CA THR A 138 -2.17 21.20 -6.22
C THR A 138 -1.06 22.23 -6.10
N THR A 139 -1.43 23.50 -6.31
CA THR A 139 -0.52 24.62 -6.08
C THR A 139 -0.24 24.82 -4.58
N ALA A 140 0.93 25.34 -4.24
CA ALA A 140 1.22 25.74 -2.88
C ALA A 140 0.20 26.80 -2.42
N THR A 141 -0.29 26.68 -1.21
CA THR A 141 -1.16 27.68 -0.60
C THR A 141 -0.36 28.96 -0.40
N THR A 142 -0.49 29.92 -1.30
CA THR A 142 0.12 31.23 -1.10
C THR A 142 -0.57 31.90 0.08
N ALA A 143 0.26 32.37 1.00
CA ALA A 143 0.01 33.06 2.25
C ALA A 143 -1.42 33.60 2.49
N ALA A 144 -1.89 33.41 3.72
CA ALA A 144 -3.09 33.99 4.25
C ALA A 144 -3.17 35.50 3.98
N VAL A 145 -4.10 35.93 3.12
CA VAL A 145 -4.44 37.35 3.00
C VAL A 145 -5.28 37.69 4.20
N LYS A 146 -4.74 38.51 5.10
CA LYS A 146 -5.48 39.13 6.18
C LYS A 146 -6.45 40.14 5.58
N LYS A 147 -7.71 39.82 5.46
CA LYS A 147 -8.79 40.78 5.24
C LYS A 147 -9.81 40.57 6.34
N GLY A 148 -9.89 41.53 7.27
CA GLY A 148 -10.95 41.57 8.29
C GLY A 148 -10.91 40.46 9.34
N GLY A 149 -9.77 40.21 9.99
CA GLY A 149 -9.71 39.41 11.23
C GLY A 149 -9.91 37.90 11.09
N GLN A 150 -10.36 37.38 9.97
CA GLN A 150 -10.47 35.95 9.71
C GLN A 150 -9.42 35.47 8.69
N LYS A 151 -8.58 34.52 9.08
CA LYS A 151 -7.67 33.79 8.16
C LYS A 151 -8.53 32.94 7.22
N ARG A 152 -8.90 33.45 6.05
CA ARG A 152 -9.35 32.60 4.94
C ARG A 152 -8.11 32.04 4.26
N LEU A 153 -7.87 30.74 4.42
CA LEU A 153 -6.95 29.99 3.58
C LEU A 153 -7.50 30.07 2.16
N LYS A 154 -6.73 30.66 1.23
CA LYS A 154 -7.03 30.48 -0.20
C LYS A 154 -6.92 28.99 -0.49
N ASN A 155 -7.97 28.39 -1.04
CA ASN A 155 -7.95 27.01 -1.49
C ASN A 155 -6.78 26.86 -2.46
N ALA A 156 -5.96 25.83 -2.25
CA ALA A 156 -4.94 25.44 -3.21
C ALA A 156 -5.65 25.16 -4.55
N GLY A 157 -5.18 25.77 -5.63
CA GLY A 157 -5.74 25.51 -6.95
C GLY A 157 -5.26 24.16 -7.46
N VAL A 158 -6.09 23.45 -8.22
CA VAL A 158 -5.71 22.24 -8.94
C VAL A 158 -4.77 22.62 -10.09
N THR A 159 -3.68 21.89 -10.28
CA THR A 159 -2.73 22.10 -11.40
C THR A 159 -3.23 21.42 -12.67
N ALA A 160 -2.55 21.63 -13.81
CA ALA A 160 -2.81 20.89 -15.05
C ALA A 160 -2.62 19.38 -14.85
N GLU A 161 -1.57 18.98 -14.10
CA GLU A 161 -1.29 17.61 -13.72
C GLU A 161 -2.40 17.06 -12.79
N GLY A 162 -2.93 17.91 -11.88
CA GLY A 162 -4.06 17.57 -11.02
C GLY A 162 -5.35 17.31 -11.82
N PHE A 163 -5.61 18.09 -12.87
CA PHE A 163 -6.73 17.81 -13.78
C PHE A 163 -6.52 16.53 -14.57
N ALA A 164 -5.31 16.28 -15.09
CA ALA A 164 -4.98 15.04 -15.78
C ALA A 164 -5.15 13.83 -14.85
N PHE A 165 -4.72 13.94 -13.58
CA PHE A 165 -4.92 12.93 -12.54
C PHE A 165 -6.40 12.61 -12.31
N LEU A 166 -7.29 13.62 -12.25
CA LEU A 166 -8.73 13.40 -12.06
C LEU A 166 -9.41 12.64 -13.20
N LEU A 167 -8.80 12.63 -14.40
CA LEU A 167 -9.28 11.91 -15.57
C LEU A 167 -8.76 10.46 -15.65
N GLN A 168 -7.83 10.08 -14.77
CA GLN A 168 -7.28 8.73 -14.72
C GLN A 168 -8.26 7.76 -14.07
N THR A 169 -8.02 6.45 -14.26
CA THR A 169 -8.73 5.40 -13.53
C THR A 169 -8.35 5.43 -12.04
N ALA A 170 -9.21 4.90 -11.18
CA ALA A 170 -8.93 4.85 -9.74
C ALA A 170 -7.61 4.11 -9.43
N GLN A 171 -7.29 3.05 -10.17
CA GLN A 171 -6.02 2.33 -10.01
C GLN A 171 -4.81 3.20 -10.33
N GLU A 172 -4.83 3.92 -11.45
CA GLU A 172 -3.74 4.84 -11.81
C GLU A 172 -3.58 5.94 -10.77
N GLN A 173 -4.70 6.52 -10.31
CA GLN A 173 -4.71 7.52 -9.25
C GLN A 173 -4.08 6.99 -7.95
N ILE A 174 -4.44 5.76 -7.54
CA ILE A 174 -3.88 5.10 -6.36
C ILE A 174 -2.37 4.94 -6.51
N TRP A 175 -1.89 4.47 -7.67
CA TRP A 175 -0.47 4.29 -7.91
C TRP A 175 0.33 5.59 -7.85
N VAL A 176 -0.21 6.69 -8.40
CA VAL A 176 0.41 8.02 -8.30
C VAL A 176 0.57 8.42 -6.83
N LEU A 177 -0.50 8.28 -6.04
CA LEU A 177 -0.47 8.67 -4.63
C LEU A 177 0.41 7.75 -3.78
N LEU A 178 0.38 6.44 -3.99
CA LEU A 178 1.23 5.49 -3.27
C LEU A 178 2.71 5.71 -3.59
N THR A 179 3.04 5.96 -4.86
CA THR A 179 4.43 6.27 -5.25
C THR A 179 4.93 7.53 -4.56
N GLN A 180 4.10 8.56 -4.50
CA GLN A 180 4.46 9.79 -3.80
C GLN A 180 4.52 9.59 -2.29
N TYR A 181 3.61 8.80 -1.71
CA TYR A 181 3.62 8.43 -0.30
C TYR A 181 4.94 7.74 0.11
N ILE A 182 5.40 6.78 -0.70
CA ILE A 182 6.69 6.10 -0.47
C ILE A 182 7.87 7.08 -0.58
N ARG A 183 7.84 8.01 -1.53
CA ARG A 183 8.90 9.01 -1.73
C ARG A 183 8.97 10.03 -0.60
N ASP A 184 7.81 10.44 -0.08
CA ASP A 184 7.70 11.47 0.98
C ASP A 184 7.83 10.89 2.40
N SER A 185 8.15 9.61 2.52
CA SER A 185 8.17 8.86 3.78
C SER A 185 9.30 9.25 4.75
N GLN A 186 9.62 10.55 4.87
CA GLN A 186 10.50 11.05 5.94
C GLN A 186 9.93 10.76 7.35
N LYS A 187 8.63 10.50 7.46
CA LYS A 187 7.93 10.21 8.73
C LYS A 187 7.72 8.73 8.99
N THR A 188 7.68 7.91 7.94
CA THR A 188 7.51 6.46 8.01
C THR A 188 8.68 5.84 7.26
N SER A 189 9.33 4.82 7.80
CA SER A 189 10.41 4.16 7.06
C SER A 189 9.88 3.69 5.71
N ALA A 190 10.45 4.17 4.61
CA ALA A 190 10.08 3.73 3.25
C ALA A 190 10.13 2.19 3.13
N THR A 191 11.08 1.58 3.82
CA THR A 191 11.21 0.12 3.89
C THR A 191 9.98 -0.53 4.52
N SER A 192 9.46 0.02 5.62
CA SER A 192 8.26 -0.51 6.28
C SER A 192 7.02 -0.34 5.42
N ALA A 193 6.89 0.81 4.72
CA ALA A 193 5.79 1.04 3.79
C ALA A 193 5.83 0.04 2.62
N ILE A 194 6.99 -0.14 1.99
CA ILE A 194 7.17 -1.10 0.89
C ILE A 194 6.93 -2.53 1.37
N SER A 195 7.48 -2.91 2.53
CA SER A 195 7.28 -4.25 3.11
C SER A 195 5.81 -4.53 3.36
N PHE A 196 5.08 -3.57 3.94
CA PHE A 196 3.65 -3.72 4.19
C PHE A 196 2.84 -3.78 2.88
N LEU A 197 3.13 -2.91 1.90
CA LEU A 197 2.46 -2.94 0.60
C LEU A 197 2.69 -4.27 -0.14
N LEU A 198 3.92 -4.81 -0.10
CA LEU A 198 4.20 -6.14 -0.66
C LEU A 198 3.41 -7.23 0.06
N ARG A 199 3.29 -7.15 1.39
CA ARG A 199 2.44 -8.08 2.16
C ARG A 199 0.98 -7.97 1.75
N LEU A 200 0.49 -6.75 1.52
CA LEU A 200 -0.89 -6.48 1.13
C LEU A 200 -1.27 -7.16 -0.20
N THR A 201 -0.33 -7.30 -1.14
CA THR A 201 -0.59 -7.99 -2.43
C THR A 201 -0.94 -9.48 -2.30
N PHE A 202 -0.63 -10.09 -1.15
CA PHE A 202 -0.97 -11.50 -0.87
C PHE A 202 -2.22 -11.63 0.00
N GLN A 203 -2.85 -10.52 0.37
CA GLN A 203 -4.01 -10.52 1.24
C GLN A 203 -5.31 -10.53 0.43
N GLU A 204 -6.31 -11.20 1.01
CA GLU A 204 -7.63 -11.31 0.39
C GLU A 204 -8.52 -10.13 0.80
N PRO A 205 -9.17 -9.43 -0.15
CA PRO A 205 -10.14 -8.39 0.16
C PRO A 205 -11.29 -8.95 0.99
N GLY A 206 -11.70 -8.21 2.02
CA GLY A 206 -12.80 -8.61 2.89
C GLY A 206 -12.41 -9.58 4.00
N ARG A 207 -11.16 -9.99 4.11
CA ARG A 207 -10.65 -10.80 5.21
C ARG A 207 -9.99 -9.91 6.27
N ALA A 208 -10.22 -10.21 7.55
CA ALA A 208 -9.62 -9.48 8.66
C ALA A 208 -8.21 -9.98 8.99
N TYR A 209 -7.30 -9.05 9.26
CA TYR A 209 -5.91 -9.31 9.66
C TYR A 209 -5.59 -8.55 10.93
N ALA A 210 -4.85 -9.17 11.85
CA ALA A 210 -4.49 -8.53 13.11
C ALA A 210 -3.39 -7.47 12.92
N MET A 211 -3.54 -6.33 13.58
CA MET A 211 -2.50 -5.30 13.71
C MET A 211 -1.70 -5.49 14.98
N THR A 212 -2.40 -5.58 16.11
CA THR A 212 -1.80 -5.62 17.45
C THR A 212 -1.02 -6.91 17.65
N GLY A 213 0.26 -6.80 18.00
CA GLY A 213 1.14 -7.94 18.24
C GLY A 213 1.76 -8.59 17.01
N VAL A 214 1.30 -8.22 15.79
CA VAL A 214 1.79 -8.76 14.51
C VAL A 214 2.60 -7.73 13.75
N LEU A 215 2.12 -6.48 13.71
CA LEU A 215 2.75 -5.39 12.97
C LEU A 215 3.62 -4.53 13.89
N SER A 216 4.76 -4.09 13.38
CA SER A 216 5.57 -3.06 14.04
C SER A 216 4.82 -1.73 14.12
N ASP A 217 5.22 -0.84 15.04
CA ASP A 217 4.57 0.47 15.19
C ASP A 217 4.59 1.28 13.89
N THR A 218 5.69 1.18 13.12
CA THR A 218 5.81 1.84 11.81
C THR A 218 4.86 1.24 10.77
N GLU A 219 4.64 -0.08 10.76
CA GLU A 219 3.67 -0.72 9.88
C GLU A 219 2.24 -0.40 10.29
N GLN A 220 1.96 -0.27 11.59
CA GLN A 220 0.65 0.19 12.09
C GLN A 220 0.34 1.62 11.62
N ASP A 221 1.34 2.52 11.65
CA ASP A 221 1.21 3.87 11.09
C ASP A 221 0.86 3.81 9.59
N VAL A 222 1.51 2.92 8.81
CA VAL A 222 1.18 2.71 7.38
C VAL A 222 -0.27 2.24 7.20
N VAL A 223 -0.73 1.27 8.02
CA VAL A 223 -2.12 0.80 7.97
C VAL A 223 -3.10 1.93 8.20
N LEU A 224 -2.84 2.80 9.18
CA LEU A 224 -3.68 3.95 9.47
C LEU A 224 -3.70 4.96 8.30
N ASP A 225 -2.55 5.22 7.70
CA ASP A 225 -2.43 6.10 6.53
C ASP A 225 -3.19 5.52 5.32
N LEU A 226 -3.07 4.21 5.04
CA LEU A 226 -3.81 3.54 3.97
C LEU A 226 -5.33 3.48 4.25
N THR A 227 -5.73 3.44 5.53
CA THR A 227 -7.13 3.55 5.93
C THR A 227 -7.71 4.93 5.59
N HIS A 228 -6.90 6.00 5.71
CA HIS A 228 -7.30 7.33 5.25
C HIS A 228 -7.53 7.39 3.74
N LEU A 229 -6.74 6.67 2.97
CA LEU A 229 -6.89 6.54 1.52
C LEU A 229 -8.08 5.64 1.11
N GLY A 230 -8.72 4.94 2.05
CA GLY A 230 -9.80 4.01 1.76
C GLY A 230 -9.34 2.64 1.24
N LEU A 231 -8.04 2.38 1.22
CA LEU A 231 -7.47 1.10 0.81
C LEU A 231 -7.67 0.02 1.87
N LEU A 232 -7.73 0.41 3.13
CA LEU A 232 -7.96 -0.47 4.26
C LEU A 232 -9.13 0.03 5.09
N TYR A 233 -9.83 -0.91 5.72
CA TYR A 233 -10.82 -0.66 6.76
C TYR A 233 -10.29 -1.17 8.08
N THR A 234 -10.36 -0.37 9.16
CA THR A 234 -9.84 -0.76 10.49
C THR A 234 -10.95 -0.78 11.52
N PHE A 235 -10.88 -1.74 12.43
CA PHE A 235 -11.82 -1.86 13.54
C PHE A 235 -11.14 -2.45 14.78
N GLU A 236 -11.81 -2.35 15.93
CA GLU A 236 -11.30 -2.82 17.23
C GLU A 236 -12.21 -3.91 17.81
N VAL A 237 -11.60 -5.00 18.27
CA VAL A 237 -12.25 -6.06 19.06
C VAL A 237 -11.43 -6.31 20.32
N LYS A 238 -12.04 -6.21 21.52
CA LYS A 238 -11.39 -6.51 22.81
C LYS A 238 -10.02 -5.81 22.99
N LYS A 239 -9.91 -4.54 22.58
CA LYS A 239 -8.66 -3.74 22.63
C LYS A 239 -7.56 -4.21 21.67
N LYS A 240 -7.85 -5.11 20.76
CA LYS A 240 -6.97 -5.47 19.65
C LYS A 240 -7.48 -4.82 18.37
N PHE A 241 -6.57 -4.31 17.56
CA PHE A 241 -6.90 -3.67 16.29
C PHE A 241 -6.71 -4.65 15.13
N TYR A 242 -7.63 -4.58 14.19
CA TYR A 242 -7.67 -5.39 12.99
C TYR A 242 -7.85 -4.49 11.76
N TYR A 243 -7.40 -4.96 10.61
CA TYR A 243 -7.64 -4.29 9.34
C TYR A 243 -8.16 -5.28 8.29
N VAL A 244 -8.89 -4.75 7.33
CA VAL A 244 -9.48 -5.49 6.21
C VAL A 244 -9.09 -4.78 4.92
N PRO A 245 -8.44 -5.44 3.96
CA PRO A 245 -8.20 -4.87 2.64
C PRO A 245 -9.51 -4.65 1.89
N THR A 246 -9.63 -3.48 1.25
CA THR A 246 -10.76 -3.16 0.38
C THR A 246 -10.45 -3.57 -1.06
N LEU A 247 -11.44 -3.57 -1.95
CA LEU A 247 -11.21 -3.82 -3.38
C LEU A 247 -10.34 -2.75 -4.07
N LEU A 248 -10.18 -1.58 -3.47
CA LEU A 248 -9.26 -0.56 -4.00
C LEU A 248 -7.78 -0.91 -3.76
N ALA A 249 -7.50 -1.82 -2.83
CA ALA A 249 -6.15 -2.24 -2.48
C ALA A 249 -5.62 -3.41 -3.33
N CYS A 250 -6.46 -3.99 -4.22
CA CYS A 250 -6.18 -5.24 -4.94
C CYS A 250 -6.14 -5.03 -6.46
#